data_104f9b4b2dd0088cd53442aedfb9280b
#
_entry.id   104f9b4b2dd0088cd53442aedfb9280b
#
_cell.length_a   1.000
_cell.length_b   1.000
_cell.length_c   1.000
_cell.angle_alpha   90.00
_cell.angle_beta   90.00
_cell.angle_gamma   90.00
#
_symmetry.space_group_name_H-M   'P 1'
#
loop_
_entity.id
_entity.type
_entity.pdbx_description
1 polymer ?
#
loop_
_entity_poly.entity_id
_entity_poly.type
_entity_poly.pdbx_seq_one_letter_code
_entity_poly.pdbx_strand_id
1 'polypeptide(L)'
;MDNLKMHSLDGVQRNIDLIGKLFPNAITEVKRDGKVEHAIDFDVLRQELSGSIVEGREERYQFTWPDKKKAMLAANAPITATLRPVVADSVGKDGTPGGFDSENLYIEGDNLEVLKLLQETYLGKIKMIYIDPPYNTGNDFVYE
;
A
#
# COMPACT_ATOMS: atom_id res chain seq x y z
N MET A 1 -1.23 -10.67 -26.06
CA MET A 1 0.01 -10.30 -25.36
C MET A 1 -0.40 -9.48 -24.17
N ASP A 2 -0.28 -10.06 -22.98
CA ASP A 2 -0.55 -9.30 -21.75
C ASP A 2 0.50 -8.20 -21.62
N ASN A 3 0.03 -6.96 -21.60
CA ASN A 3 0.91 -5.83 -21.31
C ASN A 3 1.42 -5.99 -19.88
N LEU A 4 2.73 -6.20 -19.73
CA LEU A 4 3.41 -6.18 -18.44
C LEU A 4 3.06 -4.86 -17.73
N LYS A 5 2.42 -4.94 -16.58
CA LYS A 5 2.18 -3.77 -15.74
C LYS A 5 3.52 -3.26 -15.22
N MET A 6 3.87 -2.04 -15.61
CA MET A 6 5.14 -1.38 -15.24
C MET A 6 5.04 -0.58 -13.94
N HIS A 7 4.04 -0.84 -13.11
CA HIS A 7 3.82 -0.16 -11.82
C HIS A 7 3.23 -1.13 -10.79
N SER A 8 3.42 -0.82 -9.51
CA SER A 8 2.81 -1.56 -8.40
C SER A 8 1.27 -1.46 -8.42
N LEU A 9 0.61 -2.22 -7.56
CA LEU A 9 -0.85 -2.18 -7.42
C LEU A 9 -1.34 -0.76 -7.10
N ASP A 10 -2.38 -0.32 -7.83
CA ASP A 10 -3.13 0.88 -7.49
C ASP A 10 -4.12 0.56 -6.37
N GLY A 11 -3.80 1.01 -5.16
CA GLY A 11 -4.64 0.77 -3.98
C GLY A 11 -6.00 1.46 -4.07
N VAL A 12 -6.08 2.60 -4.72
CA VAL A 12 -7.34 3.34 -4.90
C VAL A 12 -8.27 2.58 -5.84
N GLN A 13 -7.78 2.19 -7.02
CA GLN A 13 -8.57 1.44 -7.99
C GLN A 13 -9.05 0.11 -7.41
N ARG A 14 -8.17 -0.61 -6.72
CA ARG A 14 -8.53 -1.85 -6.03
C ARG A 14 -9.67 -1.65 -5.02
N ASN A 15 -9.64 -0.58 -4.24
CA ASN A 15 -10.69 -0.28 -3.26
C ASN A 15 -12.01 0.07 -3.93
N ILE A 16 -11.99 0.82 -5.03
CA ILE A 16 -13.17 1.11 -5.85
C ILE A 16 -13.78 -0.18 -6.38
N ASP A 17 -12.96 -1.08 -6.93
CA ASP A 17 -13.41 -2.37 -7.47
C ASP A 17 -14.03 -3.26 -6.38
N LEU A 18 -13.47 -3.27 -5.16
CA LEU A 18 -14.02 -4.02 -4.02
C LEU A 18 -15.36 -3.46 -3.56
N ILE A 19 -15.47 -2.13 -3.43
CA ILE A 19 -16.73 -1.48 -3.07
C ILE A 19 -17.78 -1.73 -4.15
N GLY A 20 -17.41 -1.65 -5.43
CA GLY A 20 -18.32 -1.89 -6.53
C GLY A 20 -18.86 -3.34 -6.59
N LYS A 21 -18.12 -4.32 -6.10
CA LYS A 21 -18.60 -5.69 -5.95
C LYS A 21 -19.67 -5.84 -4.88
N LEU A 22 -19.57 -5.07 -3.80
CA LEU A 22 -20.51 -5.11 -2.67
C LEU A 22 -21.70 -4.17 -2.86
N PHE A 23 -21.45 -2.98 -3.44
CA PHE A 23 -22.40 -1.89 -3.62
C PHE A 23 -22.33 -1.36 -5.05
N PRO A 24 -22.82 -2.12 -6.04
CA PRO A 24 -22.70 -1.75 -7.46
C PRO A 24 -23.42 -0.44 -7.79
N ASN A 25 -24.51 -0.12 -7.10
CA ASN A 25 -25.24 1.12 -7.30
C ASN A 25 -24.48 2.37 -6.85
N ALA A 26 -23.48 2.22 -5.97
CA ALA A 26 -22.64 3.30 -5.50
C ALA A 26 -21.47 3.61 -6.45
N ILE A 27 -21.32 2.87 -7.56
CA ILE A 27 -20.32 3.16 -8.57
C ILE A 27 -20.93 4.11 -9.61
N THR A 28 -20.21 5.19 -9.86
CA THR A 28 -20.55 6.16 -10.89
C THR A 28 -19.37 6.42 -11.82
N GLU A 29 -19.62 7.01 -12.97
CA GLU A 29 -18.59 7.42 -13.92
C GLU A 29 -18.34 8.92 -13.81
N VAL A 30 -17.09 9.30 -13.69
CA VAL A 30 -16.68 10.70 -13.70
C VAL A 30 -15.67 10.93 -14.81
N LYS A 31 -15.75 12.08 -15.46
CA LYS A 31 -14.79 12.47 -16.48
C LYS A 31 -13.72 13.37 -15.87
N ARG A 32 -12.47 12.87 -15.84
CA ARG A 32 -11.30 13.62 -15.37
C ARG A 32 -10.24 13.63 -16.46
N ASP A 33 -9.70 14.78 -16.78
CA ASP A 33 -8.65 14.97 -17.79
C ASP A 33 -8.96 14.30 -19.15
N GLY A 34 -10.25 14.31 -19.54
CA GLY A 34 -10.72 13.70 -20.79
C GLY A 34 -10.91 12.19 -20.76
N LYS A 35 -10.59 11.53 -19.64
CA LYS A 35 -10.81 10.09 -19.42
C LYS A 35 -12.04 9.87 -18.55
N VAL A 36 -12.75 8.77 -18.81
CA VAL A 36 -13.85 8.31 -17.95
C VAL A 36 -13.25 7.35 -16.92
N GLU A 37 -13.50 7.63 -15.65
CA GLU A 37 -13.02 6.84 -14.53
C GLU A 37 -14.19 6.44 -13.63
N HIS A 38 -14.11 5.27 -13.01
CA HIS A 38 -15.05 4.86 -12.00
C HIS A 38 -14.76 5.59 -10.68
N ALA A 39 -15.80 6.07 -10.04
CA ALA A 39 -15.75 6.74 -8.75
C ALA A 39 -16.86 6.20 -7.83
N ILE A 40 -16.74 6.48 -6.55
CA ILE A 40 -17.75 6.14 -5.55
C ILE A 40 -18.69 7.33 -5.36
N ASP A 41 -19.98 7.10 -5.54
CA ASP A 41 -21.03 8.01 -5.09
C ASP A 41 -21.29 7.75 -3.60
N PHE A 42 -20.76 8.64 -2.76
CA PHE A 42 -20.91 8.49 -1.31
C PHE A 42 -22.33 8.75 -0.81
N ASP A 43 -23.14 9.48 -1.54
CA ASP A 43 -24.52 9.72 -1.14
C ASP A 43 -25.35 8.46 -1.37
N VAL A 44 -25.15 7.77 -2.48
CA VAL A 44 -25.77 6.47 -2.73
C VAL A 44 -25.27 5.41 -1.75
N LEU A 45 -23.96 5.32 -1.54
CA LEU A 45 -23.39 4.37 -0.57
C LEU A 45 -23.92 4.63 0.85
N ARG A 46 -24.08 5.89 1.22
CA ARG A 46 -24.66 6.29 2.50
C ARG A 46 -26.12 5.84 2.62
N GLN A 47 -26.92 5.97 1.57
CA GLN A 47 -28.31 5.51 1.57
C GLN A 47 -28.41 4.00 1.76
N GLU A 48 -27.54 3.23 1.12
CA GLU A 48 -27.54 1.77 1.27
C GLU A 48 -27.08 1.31 2.67
N LEU A 49 -26.28 2.12 3.36
CA LEU A 49 -25.80 1.86 4.73
C LEU A 49 -26.58 2.60 5.81
N SER A 50 -27.69 3.26 5.45
CA SER A 50 -28.48 4.08 6.36
C SER A 50 -28.87 3.32 7.65
N GLY A 51 -28.64 3.93 8.80
CA GLY A 51 -28.85 3.34 10.12
C GLY A 51 -27.59 2.77 10.79
N SER A 52 -26.50 2.59 10.04
CA SER A 52 -25.20 2.10 10.57
C SER A 52 -24.04 3.07 10.30
N ILE A 53 -24.35 4.34 10.03
CA ILE A 53 -23.36 5.37 9.72
C ILE A 53 -23.08 6.21 10.95
N VAL A 54 -21.80 6.37 11.28
CA VAL A 54 -21.33 7.27 12.33
C VAL A 54 -21.12 8.65 11.71
N GLU A 55 -21.92 9.62 12.12
CA GLU A 55 -21.89 10.99 11.58
C GLU A 55 -21.50 12.03 12.63
N GLY A 56 -20.79 13.05 12.15
CA GLY A 56 -20.60 14.34 12.78
C GLY A 56 -20.05 14.31 14.21
N ARG A 57 -20.95 14.39 15.21
CA ARG A 57 -20.63 14.61 16.61
C ARG A 57 -20.47 13.35 17.45
N GLU A 58 -20.65 12.17 16.86
CA GLU A 58 -20.42 10.92 17.59
C GLU A 58 -18.95 10.74 17.93
N GLU A 59 -18.68 10.39 19.18
CA GLU A 59 -17.32 10.19 19.66
C GLU A 59 -16.67 9.01 18.94
N ARG A 60 -15.49 9.26 18.38
CA ARG A 60 -14.64 8.25 17.73
C ARG A 60 -13.24 8.32 18.29
N TYR A 61 -12.75 7.20 18.77
CA TYR A 61 -11.33 7.07 19.04
C TYR A 61 -10.55 7.02 17.71
N GLN A 62 -9.72 8.01 17.48
CA GLN A 62 -8.94 8.11 16.28
C GLN A 62 -7.52 8.56 16.59
N PHE A 63 -6.55 7.72 16.20
CA PHE A 63 -5.15 8.13 16.23
C PHE A 63 -4.86 9.07 15.06
N THR A 64 -4.52 10.31 15.36
CA THR A 64 -4.24 11.33 14.33
C THR A 64 -2.90 12.02 14.60
N TRP A 65 -2.24 12.44 13.53
CA TRP A 65 -1.01 13.24 13.56
C TRP A 65 -0.97 14.16 12.32
N PRO A 66 -0.11 15.21 12.32
CA PRO A 66 0.12 16.01 11.12
C PRO A 66 0.49 15.09 9.93
N ASP A 67 -0.07 15.37 8.74
CA ASP A 67 0.16 14.59 7.50
C ASP A 67 -0.38 13.14 7.46
N LYS A 68 -1.16 12.68 8.43
CA LYS A 68 -1.79 11.35 8.36
C LYS A 68 -2.51 11.10 7.02
N LYS A 69 -3.29 12.08 6.56
CA LYS A 69 -4.01 11.97 5.28
C LYS A 69 -3.04 11.82 4.10
N LYS A 70 -1.92 12.56 4.12
CA LYS A 70 -0.88 12.47 3.09
C LYS A 70 -0.22 11.09 3.09
N ALA A 71 0.08 10.54 4.26
CA ALA A 71 0.62 9.20 4.39
C ALA A 71 -0.33 8.13 3.83
N MET A 72 -1.64 8.23 4.11
CA MET A 72 -2.64 7.31 3.56
C MET A 72 -2.73 7.39 2.03
N LEU A 73 -2.70 8.59 1.46
CA LEU A 73 -2.69 8.79 0.01
C LEU A 73 -1.41 8.23 -0.61
N ALA A 74 -0.26 8.49 0.00
CA ALA A 74 1.02 7.96 -0.46
C ALA A 74 1.05 6.43 -0.43
N ALA A 75 0.49 5.79 0.61
CA ALA A 75 0.44 4.32 0.71
C ALA A 75 -0.35 3.68 -0.45
N ASN A 76 -1.41 4.32 -0.91
CA ASN A 76 -2.28 3.80 -1.99
C ASN A 76 -1.81 4.17 -3.40
N ALA A 77 -0.92 5.15 -3.55
CA ALA A 77 -0.41 5.55 -4.87
C ALA A 77 0.52 4.47 -5.46
N PRO A 78 0.37 4.10 -6.73
CA PRO A 78 1.28 3.16 -7.39
C PRO A 78 2.67 3.76 -7.60
N ILE A 79 3.67 2.90 -7.71
CA ILE A 79 5.05 3.25 -8.02
C ILE A 79 5.56 2.46 -9.23
N THR A 80 6.63 2.97 -9.86
CA THR A 80 7.30 2.33 -11.01
C THR A 80 8.64 1.70 -10.65
N ALA A 81 9.03 1.71 -9.37
CA ALA A 81 10.26 1.10 -8.89
C ALA A 81 10.26 -0.42 -9.08
N THR A 82 11.43 -1.03 -9.03
CA THR A 82 11.62 -2.48 -9.07
C THR A 82 12.73 -2.92 -8.14
N LEU A 83 12.63 -4.13 -7.61
CA LEU A 83 13.71 -4.76 -6.85
C LEU A 83 14.79 -5.25 -7.83
N ARG A 84 16.05 -5.05 -7.45
CA ARG A 84 17.22 -5.54 -8.20
C ARG A 84 18.07 -6.44 -7.31
N PRO A 85 18.45 -7.64 -7.77
CA PRO A 85 19.35 -8.48 -7.01
C PRO A 85 20.76 -7.86 -6.95
N VAL A 86 21.37 -7.87 -5.75
CA VAL A 86 22.75 -7.49 -5.54
C VAL A 86 23.55 -8.78 -5.38
N VAL A 87 23.93 -9.39 -6.49
CA VAL A 87 24.56 -10.71 -6.54
C VAL A 87 25.88 -10.72 -5.77
N ALA A 88 26.66 -9.64 -5.82
CA ALA A 88 27.96 -9.56 -5.12
C ALA A 88 27.83 -9.72 -3.60
N ASP A 89 26.71 -9.26 -3.00
CA ASP A 89 26.47 -9.28 -1.56
C ASP A 89 25.52 -10.41 -1.15
N SER A 90 25.08 -11.23 -2.11
CA SER A 90 24.18 -12.35 -1.87
C SER A 90 24.96 -13.62 -1.52
N VAL A 91 24.36 -14.47 -0.68
CA VAL A 91 24.91 -15.75 -0.28
C VAL A 91 23.83 -16.83 -0.41
N GLY A 92 24.15 -17.91 -1.09
CA GLY A 92 23.26 -19.05 -1.25
C GLY A 92 23.03 -19.84 0.04
N LYS A 93 22.07 -20.77 0.00
CA LYS A 93 21.76 -21.68 1.13
C LYS A 93 22.97 -22.47 1.63
N ASP A 94 23.86 -22.81 0.74
CA ASP A 94 25.10 -23.57 1.03
C ASP A 94 26.27 -22.67 1.44
N GLY A 95 26.08 -21.38 1.55
CA GLY A 95 27.11 -20.40 1.85
C GLY A 95 27.89 -19.91 0.62
N THR A 96 27.52 -20.32 -0.58
CA THR A 96 28.21 -19.90 -1.81
C THR A 96 28.01 -18.40 -2.08
N PRO A 97 29.09 -17.62 -2.19
CA PRO A 97 28.98 -16.19 -2.56
C PRO A 97 28.35 -16.04 -3.95
N GLY A 98 27.47 -15.06 -4.08
CA GLY A 98 26.69 -14.82 -5.31
C GLY A 98 25.51 -15.78 -5.53
N GLY A 99 25.27 -16.73 -4.63
CA GLY A 99 24.11 -17.61 -4.66
C GLY A 99 22.82 -16.85 -4.36
N PHE A 100 21.71 -17.23 -5.02
CA PHE A 100 20.42 -16.53 -4.91
C PHE A 100 19.25 -17.48 -4.64
N ASP A 101 19.49 -18.58 -3.96
CA ASP A 101 18.53 -19.63 -3.61
C ASP A 101 18.12 -19.64 -2.12
N SER A 102 18.56 -18.64 -1.35
CA SER A 102 18.19 -18.47 0.05
C SER A 102 16.69 -18.15 0.18
N GLU A 103 16.06 -18.66 1.25
CA GLU A 103 14.70 -18.32 1.65
C GLU A 103 14.63 -17.01 2.46
N ASN A 104 15.78 -16.49 2.88
CA ASN A 104 15.90 -15.22 3.60
C ASN A 104 16.24 -14.11 2.61
N LEU A 105 15.55 -12.96 2.78
CA LEU A 105 15.76 -11.79 1.95
C LEU A 105 16.16 -10.60 2.82
N TYR A 106 17.23 -9.93 2.44
CA TYR A 106 17.57 -8.60 2.91
C TYR A 106 17.23 -7.61 1.79
N ILE A 107 16.42 -6.61 2.08
CA ILE A 107 15.98 -5.62 1.08
C ILE A 107 16.33 -4.25 1.61
N GLU A 108 17.09 -3.50 0.84
CA GLU A 108 17.47 -2.12 1.13
C GLU A 108 16.70 -1.14 0.26
N GLY A 109 16.16 -0.08 0.87
CA GLY A 109 15.41 0.95 0.16
C GLY A 109 14.43 1.71 1.06
N ASP A 110 13.67 2.62 0.46
CA ASP A 110 12.56 3.28 1.16
C ASP A 110 11.49 2.26 1.56
N ASN A 111 11.12 2.24 2.82
CA ASN A 111 10.19 1.27 3.38
C ASN A 111 8.84 1.24 2.65
N LEU A 112 8.30 2.41 2.30
CA LEU A 112 7.01 2.50 1.64
C LEU A 112 7.07 1.92 0.23
N GLU A 113 8.12 2.22 -0.52
CA GLU A 113 8.33 1.69 -1.88
C GLU A 113 8.55 0.17 -1.84
N VAL A 114 9.40 -0.31 -0.94
CA VAL A 114 9.66 -1.75 -0.77
C VAL A 114 8.37 -2.50 -0.43
N LEU A 115 7.60 -2.03 0.54
CA LEU A 115 6.34 -2.67 0.94
C LEU A 115 5.32 -2.73 -0.21
N LYS A 116 5.26 -1.70 -1.06
CA LYS A 116 4.42 -1.72 -2.26
C LYS A 116 4.83 -2.80 -3.26
N LEU A 117 6.13 -2.98 -3.47
CA LEU A 117 6.65 -4.03 -4.36
C LEU A 117 6.37 -5.43 -3.81
N LEU A 118 6.43 -5.61 -2.49
CA LEU A 118 6.16 -6.88 -1.84
C LEU A 118 4.68 -7.27 -1.84
N GLN A 119 3.76 -6.34 -2.06
CA GLN A 119 2.32 -6.63 -2.04
C GLN A 119 1.92 -7.74 -3.03
N GLU A 120 2.47 -7.78 -4.22
CA GLU A 120 2.10 -8.77 -5.23
C GLU A 120 2.43 -10.22 -4.80
N THR A 121 3.50 -10.38 -4.04
CA THR A 121 4.00 -11.70 -3.65
C THR A 121 3.59 -12.11 -2.24
N TYR A 122 3.54 -11.16 -1.30
CA TYR A 122 3.43 -11.43 0.13
C TYR A 122 2.14 -10.92 0.79
N LEU A 123 1.23 -10.27 0.07
CA LEU A 123 -0.02 -9.80 0.65
C LEU A 123 -0.80 -10.96 1.29
N GLY A 124 -1.12 -10.81 2.57
CA GLY A 124 -1.84 -11.83 3.34
C GLY A 124 -1.02 -13.06 3.75
N LYS A 125 0.30 -13.07 3.47
CA LYS A 125 1.19 -14.20 3.80
C LYS A 125 2.11 -13.94 4.99
N ILE A 126 2.14 -12.73 5.50
CA ILE A 126 3.02 -12.34 6.62
C ILE A 126 2.43 -12.89 7.92
N LYS A 127 3.22 -13.64 8.67
CA LYS A 127 2.82 -14.22 9.96
C LYS A 127 3.19 -13.34 11.15
N MET A 128 4.30 -12.63 11.06
CA MET A 128 4.80 -11.78 12.13
C MET A 128 5.55 -10.58 11.54
N ILE A 129 5.42 -9.43 12.16
CA ILE A 129 6.18 -8.22 11.86
C ILE A 129 6.86 -7.80 13.15
N TYR A 130 8.18 -7.72 13.13
CA TYR A 130 9.00 -7.14 14.19
C TYR A 130 9.62 -5.85 13.68
N ILE A 131 9.44 -4.76 14.42
CA ILE A 131 9.97 -3.44 14.02
C ILE A 131 10.80 -2.86 15.16
N ASP A 132 11.82 -2.12 14.81
CA ASP A 132 12.60 -1.24 15.68
C ASP A 132 12.49 0.19 15.13
N PRO A 133 11.41 0.91 15.47
CA PRO A 133 11.18 2.25 14.92
C PRO A 133 12.12 3.26 15.57
N PRO A 134 12.45 4.36 14.87
CA PRO A 134 13.23 5.44 15.45
C PRO A 134 12.54 5.99 16.70
N TYR A 135 13.30 6.16 17.76
CA TYR A 135 12.80 6.75 19.00
C TYR A 135 12.71 8.28 18.84
N ASN A 136 11.62 8.86 19.32
CA ASN A 136 11.47 10.32 19.34
C ASN A 136 12.29 10.93 20.48
N THR A 137 13.60 11.04 20.31
CA THR A 137 14.54 11.63 21.29
C THR A 137 14.74 13.13 21.12
N GLY A 138 14.06 13.76 20.15
CA GLY A 138 14.21 15.19 19.85
C GLY A 138 15.44 15.56 19.00
N ASN A 139 16.26 14.58 18.61
CA ASN A 139 17.41 14.75 17.73
C ASN A 139 17.30 13.80 16.53
N ASP A 140 17.91 14.19 15.42
CA ASP A 140 18.05 13.30 14.27
C ASP A 140 18.96 12.11 14.62
N PHE A 141 18.58 10.91 14.19
CA PHE A 141 19.44 9.75 14.28
C PHE A 141 20.44 9.79 13.12
N VAL A 142 21.71 9.82 13.47
CA VAL A 142 22.81 9.65 12.51
C VAL A 142 23.34 8.24 12.71
N TYR A 143 23.20 7.39 11.69
CA TYR A 143 23.83 6.07 11.64
C TYR A 143 25.19 6.25 10.95
N GLU A 144 26.27 5.89 11.62
CA GLU A 144 27.63 5.85 11.05
C GLU A 144 27.85 4.56 10.27
#